data_c9be593c77c867e67f73a48c77093b16
#
_entry.id   c9be593c77c867e67f73a48c77093b16
#
_cell.length_a   1.000
_cell.length_b   1.000
_cell.length_c   1.000
_cell.angle_alpha   90.00
_cell.angle_beta   90.00
_cell.angle_gamma   90.00
#
_symmetry.space_group_name_H-M   'P 1'
#
loop_
_entity.id
_entity.type
_entity.pdbx_description
1 polymer ?
#
loop_
_entity_poly.entity_id
_entity_poly.type
_entity_poly.pdbx_seq_one_letter_code
_entity_poly.pdbx_strand_id
1 'polypeptide(L)'
;MKNLGLIIPFDYKLLSVAAILDVFDTVNRIYAENHRELPLAINIIQTPEQIKKDSNFFHGYPVTSITSDFVADIVLIPSFTTSNLKETLSKNQIYIPWIQEQFRAGAEIASFCTGAFLFASTGLLNGKTATTHVDASHTFASSFPLVLVKPDQTVTADGRCYTSGGSTSTFQLLILLVQKYCGNDIAIRIAKIFAIDLDRYTQSYFSTFRPNYTHNDDLVMRIQREIETNYVDINTIDGIIKDLPASRRNIVRRFKKETGIPPIEYLQNIRIETARRQLEQTNIVSQK
;
A
#
# COMPACT_ATOMS: atom_id res chain seq x y z
N MET A 1 -3.91 -25.97 -12.03
CA MET A 1 -3.24 -25.43 -10.81
C MET A 1 -2.47 -24.19 -11.20
N LYS A 2 -2.59 -23.07 -10.44
CA LYS A 2 -1.85 -21.82 -10.67
C LYS A 2 -0.61 -21.74 -9.80
N ASN A 3 0.53 -21.36 -10.37
CA ASN A 3 1.79 -21.18 -9.66
C ASN A 3 1.89 -19.76 -9.08
N LEU A 4 1.91 -19.64 -7.76
CA LEU A 4 2.09 -18.39 -7.05
C LEU A 4 3.55 -18.25 -6.61
N GLY A 5 4.20 -17.16 -7.03
CA GLY A 5 5.55 -16.81 -6.57
C GLY A 5 5.47 -15.72 -5.50
N LEU A 6 5.58 -16.08 -4.22
CA LEU A 6 5.63 -15.12 -3.12
C LEU A 6 7.07 -14.71 -2.86
N ILE A 7 7.45 -13.50 -3.27
CA ILE A 7 8.78 -12.98 -2.95
C ILE A 7 8.88 -12.63 -1.46
N ILE A 8 10.06 -12.79 -0.89
CA ILE A 8 10.36 -12.40 0.49
C ILE A 8 11.35 -11.24 0.47
N PRO A 9 10.87 -9.98 0.40
CA PRO A 9 11.76 -8.83 0.39
C PRO A 9 12.51 -8.71 1.72
N PHE A 10 13.67 -8.05 1.71
CA PHE A 10 14.32 -7.65 2.95
C PHE A 10 13.40 -6.73 3.75
N ASP A 11 13.43 -6.87 5.05
CA ASP A 11 12.59 -6.12 6.00
C ASP A 11 11.07 -6.32 5.81
N TYR A 12 10.65 -7.48 5.29
CA TYR A 12 9.23 -7.79 5.08
C TYR A 12 8.40 -7.71 6.38
N LYS A 13 7.13 -7.37 6.24
CA LYS A 13 6.17 -7.43 7.35
C LYS A 13 5.59 -8.84 7.46
N LEU A 14 5.83 -9.49 8.60
CA LEU A 14 5.35 -10.85 8.84
C LEU A 14 3.84 -10.99 8.61
N LEU A 15 3.04 -10.02 9.09
CA LEU A 15 1.59 -10.01 8.88
C LEU A 15 1.21 -10.11 7.40
N SER A 16 1.93 -9.40 6.51
CA SER A 16 1.62 -9.42 5.08
C SER A 16 1.92 -10.78 4.45
N VAL A 17 3.03 -11.40 4.82
CA VAL A 17 3.40 -12.73 4.33
C VAL A 17 2.44 -13.78 4.90
N ALA A 18 2.18 -13.76 6.20
CA ALA A 18 1.28 -14.69 6.87
C ALA A 18 -0.14 -14.61 6.30
N ALA A 19 -0.68 -13.40 6.08
CA ALA A 19 -2.01 -13.23 5.50
C ALA A 19 -2.12 -13.84 4.09
N ILE A 20 -1.08 -13.69 3.27
CA ILE A 20 -1.02 -14.28 1.93
C ILE A 20 -1.05 -15.80 2.02
N LEU A 21 -0.18 -16.38 2.85
CA LEU A 21 -0.08 -17.82 3.04
C LEU A 21 -1.37 -18.41 3.61
N ASP A 22 -1.88 -17.86 4.71
CA ASP A 22 -3.09 -18.33 5.38
C ASP A 22 -4.33 -18.34 4.47
N VAL A 23 -4.52 -17.28 3.68
CA VAL A 23 -5.66 -17.20 2.77
C VAL A 23 -5.57 -18.27 1.68
N PHE A 24 -4.42 -18.40 1.01
CA PHE A 24 -4.30 -19.37 -0.08
C PHE A 24 -4.23 -20.82 0.41
N ASP A 25 -3.65 -21.09 1.59
CA ASP A 25 -3.72 -22.41 2.22
C ASP A 25 -5.14 -22.78 2.61
N THR A 26 -5.92 -21.80 3.10
CA THR A 26 -7.33 -22.03 3.41
C THR A 26 -8.13 -22.33 2.14
N VAL A 27 -7.82 -21.67 1.02
CA VAL A 27 -8.41 -22.03 -0.30
C VAL A 27 -8.07 -23.47 -0.66
N ASN A 28 -6.80 -23.84 -0.61
CA ASN A 28 -6.35 -25.20 -0.93
C ASN A 28 -7.01 -26.24 -0.02
N ARG A 29 -7.13 -25.96 1.29
CA ARG A 29 -7.81 -26.83 2.25
C ARG A 29 -9.28 -27.04 1.90
N ILE A 30 -10.00 -25.97 1.51
CA ILE A 30 -11.39 -26.08 1.08
C ILE A 30 -11.53 -27.00 -0.14
N TYR A 31 -10.60 -26.94 -1.08
CA TYR A 31 -10.62 -27.82 -2.25
C TYR A 31 -10.31 -29.26 -1.87
N ALA A 32 -9.31 -29.51 -1.01
CA ALA A 32 -8.95 -30.84 -0.54
C ALA A 32 -10.10 -31.51 0.25
N GLU A 33 -10.80 -30.77 1.14
CA GLU A 33 -11.98 -31.24 1.86
C GLU A 33 -13.13 -31.68 0.94
N ASN A 34 -13.20 -31.11 -0.26
CA ASN A 34 -14.20 -31.46 -1.27
C ASN A 34 -13.67 -32.44 -2.34
N HIS A 35 -12.54 -33.09 -2.09
CA HIS A 35 -11.89 -34.04 -3.00
C HIS A 35 -11.60 -33.45 -4.39
N ARG A 36 -11.30 -32.14 -4.47
CA ARG A 36 -10.94 -31.43 -5.69
C ARG A 36 -9.44 -31.27 -5.79
N GLU A 37 -8.93 -31.16 -7.01
CA GLU A 37 -7.53 -30.80 -7.26
C GLU A 37 -7.22 -29.41 -6.67
N LEU A 38 -6.02 -29.27 -6.07
CA LEU A 38 -5.59 -28.01 -5.50
C LEU A 38 -5.47 -26.94 -6.59
N PRO A 39 -6.14 -25.80 -6.43
CA PRO A 39 -6.11 -24.75 -7.45
C PRO A 39 -4.79 -23.99 -7.50
N LEU A 40 -4.05 -23.94 -6.38
CA LEU A 40 -2.93 -23.04 -6.18
C LEU A 40 -1.69 -23.79 -5.66
N ALA A 41 -0.54 -23.54 -6.28
CA ALA A 41 0.78 -23.97 -5.79
C ALA A 41 1.56 -22.75 -5.34
N ILE A 42 1.87 -22.68 -4.03
CA ILE A 42 2.60 -21.55 -3.44
C ILE A 42 4.09 -21.88 -3.40
N ASN A 43 4.91 -21.02 -4.01
CA ASN A 43 6.36 -21.10 -3.99
C ASN A 43 6.93 -19.83 -3.33
N ILE A 44 7.78 -20.00 -2.33
CA ILE A 44 8.52 -18.91 -1.70
C ILE A 44 9.70 -18.55 -2.57
N ILE A 45 9.80 -17.31 -2.98
CA ILE A 45 10.85 -16.82 -3.86
C ILE A 45 11.85 -15.99 -3.04
N GLN A 46 13.09 -16.44 -3.00
CA GLN A 46 14.16 -15.83 -2.22
C GLN A 46 15.44 -15.65 -3.05
N THR A 47 16.31 -14.76 -2.57
CA THR A 47 17.66 -14.65 -3.11
C THR A 47 18.52 -15.84 -2.66
N PRO A 48 19.59 -16.20 -3.39
CA PRO A 48 20.51 -17.26 -2.95
C PRO A 48 21.10 -17.02 -1.57
N GLU A 49 21.30 -15.75 -1.18
CA GLU A 49 21.80 -15.38 0.15
C GLU A 49 20.78 -15.65 1.25
N GLN A 50 19.51 -15.31 1.03
CA GLN A 50 18.43 -15.58 1.98
C GLN A 50 18.23 -17.08 2.19
N ILE A 51 18.24 -17.87 1.12
CA ILE A 51 18.10 -19.34 1.21
C ILE A 51 19.20 -19.94 2.08
N LYS A 52 20.43 -19.41 2.00
CA LYS A 52 21.54 -19.87 2.85
C LYS A 52 21.37 -19.52 4.32
N LYS A 53 20.73 -18.39 4.64
CA LYS A 53 20.54 -17.91 6.01
C LYS A 53 19.32 -18.53 6.70
N ASP A 54 18.21 -18.72 5.96
CA ASP A 54 16.88 -19.02 6.52
C ASP A 54 16.33 -20.37 6.06
N SER A 55 17.14 -21.43 6.09
CA SER A 55 16.78 -22.75 5.53
C SER A 55 15.50 -23.40 6.09
N ASN A 56 14.88 -22.86 7.18
CA ASN A 56 13.73 -23.48 7.84
C ASN A 56 12.55 -22.54 8.18
N PHE A 57 12.61 -21.24 7.87
CA PHE A 57 11.57 -20.32 8.32
C PHE A 57 10.22 -20.57 7.62
N PHE A 58 10.23 -20.99 6.35
CA PHE A 58 9.03 -21.28 5.57
C PHE A 58 8.82 -22.81 5.43
N HIS A 59 8.98 -23.54 6.54
CA HIS A 59 8.76 -24.98 6.57
C HIS A 59 7.39 -25.36 6.02
N GLY A 60 7.36 -26.28 5.05
CA GLY A 60 6.13 -26.72 4.37
C GLY A 60 5.87 -26.07 3.02
N TYR A 61 6.63 -25.05 2.63
CA TYR A 61 6.53 -24.43 1.32
C TYR A 61 7.80 -24.70 0.48
N PRO A 62 7.66 -24.97 -0.82
CA PRO A 62 8.79 -24.97 -1.74
C PRO A 62 9.49 -23.62 -1.73
N VAL A 63 10.81 -23.61 -1.52
CA VAL A 63 11.63 -22.41 -1.60
C VAL A 63 12.41 -22.43 -2.89
N THR A 64 12.28 -21.40 -3.68
CA THR A 64 12.84 -21.30 -5.02
C THR A 64 13.70 -20.03 -5.12
N SER A 65 14.87 -20.15 -5.76
CA SER A 65 15.74 -19.01 -5.99
C SER A 65 15.21 -18.11 -7.12
N ILE A 66 15.42 -16.79 -7.00
CA ILE A 66 15.21 -15.85 -8.12
C ILE A 66 16.08 -16.13 -9.34
N THR A 67 17.08 -17.01 -9.20
CA THR A 67 17.99 -17.42 -10.30
C THR A 67 17.56 -18.74 -10.95
N SER A 68 16.42 -19.31 -10.57
CA SER A 68 15.88 -20.55 -11.15
C SER A 68 14.99 -20.24 -12.37
N ASP A 69 14.71 -21.28 -13.14
CA ASP A 69 13.78 -21.24 -14.30
C ASP A 69 12.30 -21.28 -13.88
N PHE A 70 11.98 -20.96 -12.62
CA PHE A 70 10.61 -20.95 -12.12
C PHE A 70 9.77 -19.88 -12.83
N VAL A 71 8.61 -20.28 -13.34
CA VAL A 71 7.64 -19.41 -13.98
C VAL A 71 6.38 -19.35 -13.12
N ALA A 72 6.02 -18.14 -12.68
CA ALA A 72 4.82 -17.89 -11.93
C ALA A 72 3.64 -17.52 -12.85
N ASP A 73 2.42 -17.90 -12.47
CA ASP A 73 1.19 -17.32 -13.02
C ASP A 73 0.91 -15.95 -12.37
N ILE A 74 1.24 -15.81 -11.08
CA ILE A 74 1.17 -14.55 -10.34
C ILE A 74 2.35 -14.41 -9.39
N VAL A 75 2.94 -13.21 -9.36
CA VAL A 75 3.95 -12.80 -8.39
C VAL A 75 3.29 -11.95 -7.30
N LEU A 76 3.55 -12.30 -6.05
CA LEU A 76 3.02 -11.62 -4.87
C LEU A 76 4.16 -10.88 -4.17
N ILE A 77 4.00 -9.57 -4.02
CA ILE A 77 4.99 -8.66 -3.42
C ILE A 77 4.44 -8.17 -2.08
N PRO A 78 4.79 -8.79 -0.94
CA PRO A 78 4.28 -8.41 0.37
C PRO A 78 4.82 -7.05 0.80
N SER A 79 4.22 -6.50 1.86
CA SER A 79 4.70 -5.24 2.45
C SER A 79 6.02 -5.43 3.18
N PHE A 80 6.78 -4.35 3.28
CA PHE A 80 8.00 -4.26 4.08
C PHE A 80 7.95 -3.05 5.02
N THR A 81 8.72 -3.12 6.11
CA THR A 81 8.91 -2.01 7.05
C THR A 81 10.09 -1.17 6.57
N THR A 82 10.00 0.15 6.72
CA THR A 82 11.12 1.02 6.39
C THR A 82 11.13 2.26 7.27
N SER A 83 12.29 2.59 7.83
CA SER A 83 12.62 3.91 8.37
C SER A 83 13.33 4.79 7.33
N ASN A 84 13.91 4.16 6.30
CA ASN A 84 14.59 4.79 5.18
C ASN A 84 14.22 4.07 3.88
N LEU A 85 13.24 4.61 3.16
CA LEU A 85 12.70 4.01 1.95
C LEU A 85 13.79 3.77 0.88
N LYS A 86 14.70 4.71 0.67
CA LYS A 86 15.76 4.59 -0.32
C LYS A 86 16.68 3.41 -0.04
N GLU A 87 17.07 3.23 1.21
CA GLU A 87 17.92 2.10 1.64
C GLU A 87 17.20 0.77 1.48
N THR A 88 15.93 0.69 1.94
CA THR A 88 15.13 -0.53 1.82
C THR A 88 14.90 -0.91 0.36
N LEU A 89 14.61 0.05 -0.51
CA LEU A 89 14.47 -0.22 -1.95
C LEU A 89 15.79 -0.66 -2.57
N SER A 90 16.92 -0.08 -2.17
CA SER A 90 18.25 -0.50 -2.64
C SER A 90 18.54 -1.96 -2.29
N LYS A 91 18.22 -2.41 -1.08
CA LYS A 91 18.37 -3.84 -0.68
C LYS A 91 17.48 -4.76 -1.52
N ASN A 92 16.28 -4.30 -1.89
CA ASN A 92 15.29 -5.11 -2.60
C ASN A 92 15.39 -5.00 -4.13
N GLN A 93 16.24 -4.14 -4.68
CA GLN A 93 16.39 -3.97 -6.14
C GLN A 93 16.79 -5.26 -6.86
N ILE A 94 17.40 -6.22 -6.15
CA ILE A 94 17.79 -7.53 -6.70
C ILE A 94 16.59 -8.32 -7.25
N TYR A 95 15.38 -8.07 -6.76
CA TYR A 95 14.15 -8.70 -7.25
C TYR A 95 13.62 -8.08 -8.55
N ILE A 96 14.03 -6.87 -8.90
CA ILE A 96 13.47 -6.12 -10.05
C ILE A 96 13.61 -6.88 -11.37
N PRO A 97 14.79 -7.39 -11.75
CA PRO A 97 14.95 -8.11 -13.02
C PRO A 97 14.06 -9.35 -13.09
N TRP A 98 13.98 -10.11 -12.00
CA TRP A 98 13.14 -11.30 -11.92
C TRP A 98 11.65 -10.97 -12.06
N ILE A 99 11.14 -9.94 -11.36
CA ILE A 99 9.74 -9.50 -11.48
C ILE A 99 9.43 -9.08 -12.92
N GLN A 100 10.33 -8.34 -13.57
CA GLN A 100 10.17 -7.91 -14.95
C GLN A 100 10.14 -9.10 -15.92
N GLU A 101 10.95 -10.11 -15.68
CA GLU A 101 11.00 -11.33 -16.48
C GLU A 101 9.71 -12.14 -16.33
N GLN A 102 9.22 -12.34 -15.09
CA GLN A 102 7.94 -13.00 -14.84
C GLN A 102 6.79 -12.26 -15.55
N PHE A 103 6.78 -10.93 -15.49
CA PHE A 103 5.76 -10.14 -16.19
C PHE A 103 5.84 -10.30 -17.71
N ARG A 104 7.05 -10.34 -18.29
CA ARG A 104 7.25 -10.61 -19.73
C ARG A 104 6.82 -12.03 -20.12
N ALA A 105 7.03 -12.99 -19.23
CA ALA A 105 6.57 -14.37 -19.41
C ALA A 105 5.04 -14.56 -19.27
N GLY A 106 4.31 -13.51 -18.90
CA GLY A 106 2.84 -13.53 -18.83
C GLY A 106 2.26 -13.49 -17.42
N ALA A 107 3.08 -13.51 -16.37
CA ALA A 107 2.62 -13.44 -15.00
C ALA A 107 1.83 -12.15 -14.70
N GLU A 108 0.89 -12.26 -13.77
CA GLU A 108 0.28 -11.12 -13.11
C GLU A 108 1.12 -10.72 -11.90
N ILE A 109 1.12 -9.43 -11.53
CA ILE A 109 1.86 -8.96 -10.38
C ILE A 109 0.90 -8.30 -9.40
N ALA A 110 0.91 -8.76 -8.15
CA ALA A 110 0.12 -8.20 -7.07
C ALA A 110 1.03 -7.71 -5.93
N SER A 111 0.88 -6.45 -5.54
CA SER A 111 1.63 -5.87 -4.43
C SER A 111 0.73 -5.42 -3.31
N PHE A 112 1.22 -5.57 -2.09
CA PHE A 112 0.48 -5.30 -0.87
C PHE A 112 1.12 -4.13 -0.10
N CYS A 113 0.33 -3.10 0.21
CA CYS A 113 0.74 -1.97 1.04
C CYS A 113 2.04 -1.32 0.50
N THR A 114 3.12 -1.26 1.29
CA THR A 114 4.43 -0.71 0.88
C THR A 114 5.13 -1.53 -0.21
N GLY A 115 4.73 -2.77 -0.47
CA GLY A 115 5.22 -3.56 -1.61
C GLY A 115 5.03 -2.88 -2.96
N ALA A 116 4.07 -1.94 -3.07
CA ALA A 116 3.85 -1.13 -4.26
C ALA A 116 5.09 -0.31 -4.67
N PHE A 117 5.94 0.11 -3.72
CA PHE A 117 7.18 0.83 -4.02
C PHE A 117 8.17 -0.05 -4.79
N LEU A 118 8.35 -1.30 -4.38
CA LEU A 118 9.20 -2.24 -5.11
C LEU A 118 8.60 -2.53 -6.50
N PHE A 119 7.28 -2.70 -6.58
CA PHE A 119 6.59 -2.91 -7.85
C PHE A 119 6.76 -1.70 -8.78
N ALA A 120 6.57 -0.47 -8.30
CA ALA A 120 6.76 0.74 -9.11
C ALA A 120 8.22 0.91 -9.57
N SER A 121 9.20 0.48 -8.76
CA SER A 121 10.63 0.50 -9.11
C SER A 121 10.96 -0.37 -10.31
N THR A 122 10.12 -1.34 -10.68
CA THR A 122 10.26 -2.13 -11.92
C THR A 122 9.88 -1.35 -13.18
N GLY A 123 9.22 -0.19 -13.06
CA GLY A 123 8.65 0.56 -14.18
C GLY A 123 7.34 0.01 -14.74
N LEU A 124 6.88 -1.16 -14.28
CA LEU A 124 5.68 -1.84 -14.80
C LEU A 124 4.36 -1.12 -14.44
N LEU A 125 4.40 -0.22 -13.44
CA LEU A 125 3.26 0.62 -13.06
C LEU A 125 3.20 1.98 -13.80
N ASN A 126 4.15 2.30 -14.66
CA ASN A 126 4.13 3.54 -15.43
C ASN A 126 2.89 3.61 -16.33
N GLY A 127 2.12 4.71 -16.22
CA GLY A 127 0.84 4.92 -16.91
C GLY A 127 -0.34 4.09 -16.37
N LYS A 128 -0.15 3.36 -15.27
CA LYS A 128 -1.19 2.51 -14.66
C LYS A 128 -1.71 3.09 -13.36
N THR A 129 -2.96 2.72 -13.03
CA THR A 129 -3.53 3.05 -11.74
C THR A 129 -2.93 2.16 -10.64
N ALA A 130 -2.52 2.78 -9.52
CA ALA A 130 -1.99 2.05 -8.38
C ALA A 130 -2.36 2.72 -7.05
N THR A 131 -2.38 1.93 -5.99
CA THR A 131 -2.50 2.42 -4.61
C THR A 131 -1.40 1.82 -3.74
N THR A 132 -1.20 2.40 -2.57
CA THR A 132 -0.28 1.95 -1.54
C THR A 132 -0.87 2.27 -0.16
N HIS A 133 -0.10 2.10 0.92
CA HIS A 133 -0.54 2.55 2.24
C HIS A 133 -0.91 4.04 2.19
N VAL A 134 -2.05 4.41 2.77
CA VAL A 134 -2.58 5.79 2.71
C VAL A 134 -1.56 6.82 3.19
N ASP A 135 -0.85 6.58 4.30
CA ASP A 135 0.19 7.48 4.83
C ASP A 135 1.42 7.58 3.92
N ALA A 136 1.65 6.61 3.04
CA ALA A 136 2.77 6.59 2.10
C ALA A 136 2.41 7.08 0.70
N SER A 137 1.12 7.37 0.44
CA SER A 137 0.62 7.70 -0.90
C SER A 137 1.25 8.95 -1.51
N HIS A 138 1.49 9.99 -0.70
CA HIS A 138 2.17 11.21 -1.15
C HIS A 138 3.62 10.92 -1.56
N THR A 139 4.37 10.20 -0.70
CA THR A 139 5.75 9.78 -1.00
C THR A 139 5.80 8.89 -2.24
N PHE A 140 4.82 8.01 -2.40
CA PHE A 140 4.71 7.13 -3.55
C PHE A 140 4.50 7.93 -4.85
N ALA A 141 3.54 8.87 -4.86
CA ALA A 141 3.29 9.73 -6.02
C ALA A 141 4.49 10.61 -6.39
N SER A 142 5.20 11.14 -5.38
CA SER A 142 6.40 11.95 -5.60
C SER A 142 7.58 11.14 -6.14
N SER A 143 7.73 9.89 -5.69
CA SER A 143 8.82 9.00 -6.11
C SER A 143 8.58 8.39 -7.49
N PHE A 144 7.32 8.20 -7.88
CA PHE A 144 6.93 7.56 -9.13
C PHE A 144 5.90 8.42 -9.90
N PRO A 145 6.31 9.55 -10.48
CA PRO A 145 5.40 10.53 -11.09
C PRO A 145 4.65 10.03 -12.33
N LEU A 146 5.08 8.91 -12.91
CA LEU A 146 4.40 8.27 -14.05
C LEU A 146 3.28 7.31 -13.62
N VAL A 147 3.13 7.04 -12.32
CA VAL A 147 2.07 6.17 -11.79
C VAL A 147 0.83 7.00 -11.50
N LEU A 148 -0.35 6.51 -11.91
CA LEU A 148 -1.64 7.16 -11.64
C LEU A 148 -2.13 6.75 -10.24
N VAL A 149 -1.64 7.43 -9.21
CA VAL A 149 -1.89 7.06 -7.81
C VAL A 149 -3.34 7.34 -7.42
N LYS A 150 -3.99 6.34 -6.80
CA LYS A 150 -5.35 6.37 -6.26
C LYS A 150 -5.31 6.16 -4.73
N PRO A 151 -5.01 7.21 -3.95
CA PRO A 151 -4.73 7.08 -2.52
C PRO A 151 -5.93 6.57 -1.70
N ASP A 152 -7.15 6.83 -2.15
CA ASP A 152 -8.37 6.46 -1.43
C ASP A 152 -8.83 5.02 -1.69
N GLN A 153 -8.36 4.38 -2.74
CA GLN A 153 -8.79 3.02 -3.07
C GLN A 153 -8.08 1.98 -2.20
N THR A 154 -8.85 1.00 -1.69
CA THR A 154 -8.30 -0.16 -0.99
C THR A 154 -7.53 -1.08 -1.94
N VAL A 155 -8.00 -1.23 -3.16
CA VAL A 155 -7.41 -2.07 -4.21
C VAL A 155 -7.50 -1.38 -5.55
N THR A 156 -6.48 -1.51 -6.37
CA THR A 156 -6.51 -1.18 -7.80
C THR A 156 -6.16 -2.39 -8.64
N ALA A 157 -6.79 -2.49 -9.81
CA ALA A 157 -6.51 -3.50 -10.83
C ALA A 157 -6.40 -2.80 -12.19
N ASP A 158 -5.27 -2.92 -12.85
CA ASP A 158 -5.01 -2.30 -14.14
C ASP A 158 -4.22 -3.28 -15.04
N GLY A 159 -4.93 -3.95 -15.93
CA GLY A 159 -4.40 -5.04 -16.72
C GLY A 159 -3.95 -6.21 -15.82
N ARG A 160 -2.67 -6.55 -15.87
CA ARG A 160 -2.05 -7.61 -15.06
C ARG A 160 -1.38 -7.07 -13.78
N CYS A 161 -1.66 -5.83 -13.39
CA CYS A 161 -1.06 -5.17 -12.24
C CYS A 161 -2.13 -4.94 -11.17
N TYR A 162 -1.88 -5.43 -9.94
CA TYR A 162 -2.77 -5.29 -8.81
C TYR A 162 -2.01 -4.64 -7.65
N THR A 163 -2.62 -3.68 -6.97
CA THR A 163 -2.03 -3.11 -5.77
C THR A 163 -3.07 -2.95 -4.67
N SER A 164 -2.67 -3.06 -3.42
CA SER A 164 -3.54 -2.78 -2.28
C SER A 164 -2.99 -1.71 -1.36
N GLY A 165 -3.90 -1.05 -0.66
CA GLY A 165 -3.61 -0.05 0.35
C GLY A 165 -3.04 -0.62 1.65
N GLY A 166 -3.40 -0.01 2.77
CA GLY A 166 -2.90 -0.33 4.12
C GLY A 166 -3.10 -1.78 4.55
N SER A 167 -2.52 -2.14 5.67
CA SER A 167 -2.33 -3.54 6.13
C SER A 167 -3.56 -4.44 5.97
N THR A 168 -4.74 -3.99 6.39
CA THR A 168 -5.97 -4.78 6.27
C THR A 168 -6.56 -4.80 4.86
N SER A 169 -6.18 -3.85 3.97
CA SER A 169 -6.55 -3.89 2.55
C SER A 169 -5.84 -5.01 1.79
N THR A 170 -4.83 -5.65 2.40
CA THR A 170 -4.26 -6.91 1.91
C THR A 170 -5.34 -7.96 1.67
N PHE A 171 -6.28 -8.09 2.60
CA PHE A 171 -7.36 -9.08 2.49
C PHE A 171 -8.33 -8.78 1.35
N GLN A 172 -8.65 -7.51 1.05
CA GLN A 172 -9.49 -7.16 -0.10
C GLN A 172 -8.82 -7.58 -1.42
N LEU A 173 -7.50 -7.37 -1.56
CA LEU A 173 -6.78 -7.82 -2.74
C LEU A 173 -6.72 -9.35 -2.81
N LEU A 174 -6.48 -10.04 -1.69
CA LEU A 174 -6.49 -11.50 -1.65
C LEU A 174 -7.85 -12.07 -2.05
N ILE A 175 -8.95 -11.50 -1.55
CA ILE A 175 -10.31 -11.89 -1.95
C ILE A 175 -10.54 -11.69 -3.46
N LEU A 176 -10.11 -10.56 -4.01
CA LEU A 176 -10.21 -10.30 -5.45
C LEU A 176 -9.44 -11.38 -6.27
N LEU A 177 -8.25 -11.76 -5.83
CA LEU A 177 -7.47 -12.81 -6.50
C LEU A 177 -8.13 -14.19 -6.33
N VAL A 178 -8.65 -14.52 -5.14
CA VAL A 178 -9.42 -15.76 -4.91
C VAL A 178 -10.66 -15.79 -5.78
N GLN A 179 -11.41 -14.69 -5.87
CA GLN A 179 -12.58 -14.59 -6.75
C GLN A 179 -12.21 -14.86 -8.21
N LYS A 180 -11.11 -14.28 -8.67
CA LYS A 180 -10.62 -14.42 -10.03
C LYS A 180 -10.24 -15.87 -10.38
N TYR A 181 -9.50 -16.53 -9.49
CA TYR A 181 -8.92 -17.86 -9.79
C TYR A 181 -9.78 -19.03 -9.33
N CYS A 182 -10.59 -18.84 -8.28
CA CYS A 182 -11.33 -19.91 -7.62
C CYS A 182 -12.86 -19.70 -7.64
N GLY A 183 -13.32 -18.54 -8.12
CA GLY A 183 -14.73 -18.20 -8.24
C GLY A 183 -15.31 -17.51 -7.00
N ASN A 184 -16.51 -16.94 -7.18
CA ASN A 184 -17.15 -16.08 -6.19
C ASN A 184 -17.53 -16.83 -4.90
N ASP A 185 -17.99 -18.07 -5.00
CA ASP A 185 -18.42 -18.86 -3.84
C ASP A 185 -17.27 -19.12 -2.86
N ILE A 186 -16.07 -19.42 -3.39
CA ILE A 186 -14.87 -19.59 -2.58
C ILE A 186 -14.45 -18.25 -1.97
N ALA A 187 -14.48 -17.16 -2.73
CA ALA A 187 -14.15 -15.83 -2.23
C ALA A 187 -15.05 -15.41 -1.06
N ILE A 188 -16.37 -15.62 -1.18
CA ILE A 188 -17.32 -15.35 -0.08
C ILE A 188 -17.02 -16.24 1.13
N ARG A 189 -16.71 -17.52 0.93
CA ARG A 189 -16.38 -18.44 2.02
C ARG A 189 -15.11 -17.99 2.75
N ILE A 190 -14.07 -17.59 2.03
CA ILE A 190 -12.84 -17.03 2.58
C ILE A 190 -13.12 -15.73 3.35
N ALA A 191 -13.92 -14.82 2.78
CA ALA A 191 -14.29 -13.58 3.45
C ALA A 191 -14.98 -13.84 4.81
N LYS A 192 -15.87 -14.85 4.88
CA LYS A 192 -16.51 -15.25 6.14
C LYS A 192 -15.53 -15.85 7.15
N ILE A 193 -14.61 -16.72 6.71
CA ILE A 193 -13.61 -17.36 7.58
C ILE A 193 -12.70 -16.31 8.23
N PHE A 194 -12.25 -15.31 7.44
CA PHE A 194 -11.34 -14.27 7.90
C PHE A 194 -12.05 -13.01 8.42
N ALA A 195 -13.40 -13.01 8.50
CA ALA A 195 -14.23 -11.87 8.90
C ALA A 195 -13.90 -10.59 8.11
N ILE A 196 -13.77 -10.72 6.79
CA ILE A 196 -13.41 -9.63 5.89
C ILE A 196 -14.70 -8.95 5.40
N ASP A 197 -14.76 -7.63 5.54
CA ASP A 197 -15.81 -6.80 4.97
C ASP A 197 -15.60 -6.66 3.45
N LEU A 198 -16.53 -7.21 2.65
CA LEU A 198 -16.49 -7.17 1.20
C LEU A 198 -16.85 -5.80 0.61
N ASP A 199 -17.59 -4.97 1.36
CA ASP A 199 -18.07 -3.66 0.90
C ASP A 199 -17.07 -2.52 1.15
N ARG A 200 -15.89 -2.85 1.66
CA ARG A 200 -14.86 -1.88 1.95
C ARG A 200 -14.02 -1.52 0.72
N TYR A 201 -14.46 -0.47 0.00
CA TYR A 201 -13.79 -0.01 -1.23
C TYR A 201 -12.82 1.16 -1.02
N THR A 202 -12.86 1.84 0.13
CA THR A 202 -12.01 3.00 0.41
C THR A 202 -11.17 2.82 1.66
N GLN A 203 -9.97 3.40 1.67
CA GLN A 203 -9.09 3.44 2.83
C GLN A 203 -9.01 4.83 3.48
N SER A 204 -9.68 5.82 2.96
CA SER A 204 -9.67 7.20 3.48
C SER A 204 -10.10 7.31 4.94
N TYR A 205 -10.97 6.40 5.42
CA TYR A 205 -11.37 6.30 6.82
C TYR A 205 -10.18 6.10 7.80
N PHE A 206 -9.10 5.47 7.33
CA PHE A 206 -7.88 5.21 8.14
C PHE A 206 -6.77 6.22 7.88
N SER A 207 -7.01 7.20 7.01
CA SER A 207 -6.09 8.28 6.76
C SER A 207 -6.00 9.16 8.01
N THR A 208 -4.82 9.21 8.63
CA THR A 208 -4.48 10.23 9.61
C THR A 208 -3.71 11.32 8.86
N PHE A 209 -4.27 12.52 8.83
CA PHE A 209 -3.54 13.63 8.23
C PHE A 209 -2.27 13.88 9.04
N ARG A 210 -1.11 13.74 8.36
CA ARG A 210 0.20 14.06 8.94
C ARG A 210 0.83 15.20 8.17
N PRO A 211 1.09 16.34 8.81
CA PRO A 211 1.80 17.43 8.19
C PRO A 211 3.16 16.98 7.61
N ASN A 212 3.44 17.40 6.37
CA ASN A 212 4.73 17.17 5.74
C ASN A 212 5.67 18.35 6.03
N TYR A 213 6.79 18.10 6.71
CA TYR A 213 7.84 19.09 7.02
C TYR A 213 9.17 18.80 6.31
N THR A 214 9.18 17.88 5.34
CA THR A 214 10.42 17.46 4.66
C THR A 214 10.85 18.40 3.53
N HIS A 215 10.29 19.62 3.49
CA HIS A 215 10.62 20.65 2.51
C HIS A 215 11.36 21.82 3.16
N ASN A 216 12.11 22.61 2.35
CA ASN A 216 12.90 23.76 2.77
C ASN A 216 12.25 25.10 2.38
N ASP A 217 10.94 25.16 2.22
CA ASP A 217 10.24 26.40 1.89
C ASP A 217 9.80 27.12 3.17
N ASP A 218 10.57 28.12 3.60
CA ASP A 218 10.33 28.88 4.84
C ASP A 218 8.95 29.53 4.88
N LEU A 219 8.46 30.00 3.73
CA LEU A 219 7.13 30.60 3.66
C LEU A 219 6.04 29.59 3.92
N VAL A 220 6.17 28.40 3.33
CA VAL A 220 5.22 27.29 3.54
C VAL A 220 5.29 26.82 4.99
N MET A 221 6.47 26.63 5.55
CA MET A 221 6.64 26.24 6.96
C MET A 221 6.00 27.26 7.93
N ARG A 222 6.13 28.56 7.63
CA ARG A 222 5.49 29.61 8.45
C ARG A 222 3.97 29.49 8.40
N ILE A 223 3.39 29.28 7.21
CA ILE A 223 1.94 29.11 7.05
C ILE A 223 1.44 27.84 7.75
N GLN A 224 2.18 26.73 7.66
CA GLN A 224 1.85 25.49 8.37
C GLN A 224 1.77 25.71 9.87
N ARG A 225 2.82 26.30 10.46
CA ARG A 225 2.86 26.61 11.91
C ARG A 225 1.70 27.51 12.34
N GLU A 226 1.40 28.55 11.54
CA GLU A 226 0.29 29.46 11.82
C GLU A 226 -1.06 28.71 11.82
N ILE A 227 -1.29 27.86 10.83
CA ILE A 227 -2.51 27.03 10.77
C ILE A 227 -2.57 26.08 11.97
N GLU A 228 -1.49 25.38 12.30
CA GLU A 228 -1.46 24.38 13.38
C GLU A 228 -1.63 24.99 14.77
N THR A 229 -1.13 26.22 14.96
CA THR A 229 -1.25 26.92 16.24
C THR A 229 -2.64 27.53 16.43
N ASN A 230 -3.20 28.11 15.36
CA ASN A 230 -4.38 28.97 15.44
C ASN A 230 -5.60 28.39 14.69
N TYR A 231 -5.62 27.06 14.39
CA TYR A 231 -6.65 26.42 13.58
C TYR A 231 -8.10 26.66 14.04
N VAL A 232 -8.33 26.96 15.32
CA VAL A 232 -9.64 27.24 15.88
C VAL A 232 -10.16 28.60 15.39
N ASP A 233 -9.29 29.62 15.43
CA ASP A 233 -9.65 31.02 15.22
C ASP A 233 -9.54 31.47 13.74
N ILE A 234 -8.91 30.68 12.90
CA ILE A 234 -8.75 30.98 11.47
C ILE A 234 -10.07 30.82 10.73
N ASN A 235 -10.72 31.92 10.41
CA ASN A 235 -11.95 31.87 9.60
C ASN A 235 -11.68 31.79 8.10
N THR A 236 -10.60 32.42 7.62
CA THR A 236 -10.23 32.42 6.20
C THR A 236 -8.70 32.31 6.04
N ILE A 237 -8.27 31.68 4.95
CA ILE A 237 -6.85 31.63 4.59
C ILE A 237 -6.30 33.03 4.28
N ASP A 238 -7.14 33.93 3.76
CA ASP A 238 -6.74 35.30 3.47
C ASP A 238 -6.26 36.05 4.73
N GLY A 239 -6.80 35.72 5.90
CA GLY A 239 -6.34 36.27 7.19
C GLY A 239 -4.89 35.90 7.52
N ILE A 240 -4.46 34.70 7.13
CA ILE A 240 -3.08 34.23 7.36
C ILE A 240 -2.09 34.82 6.35
N ILE A 241 -2.51 34.95 5.11
CA ILE A 241 -1.59 35.25 4.01
C ILE A 241 -1.46 36.74 3.69
N LYS A 242 -2.36 37.60 4.21
CA LYS A 242 -2.43 39.03 3.88
C LYS A 242 -1.12 39.79 4.15
N ASP A 243 -0.37 39.39 5.19
CA ASP A 243 0.86 40.07 5.62
C ASP A 243 2.12 39.35 5.11
N LEU A 244 1.96 38.40 4.20
CA LEU A 244 3.09 37.65 3.62
C LEU A 244 3.59 38.29 2.32
N PRO A 245 4.93 38.26 2.05
CA PRO A 245 5.53 38.93 0.91
C PRO A 245 5.35 38.16 -0.41
N ALA A 246 4.12 37.69 -0.68
CA ALA A 246 3.82 36.96 -1.91
C ALA A 246 2.32 37.05 -2.24
N SER A 247 1.98 36.99 -3.52
CA SER A 247 0.56 36.98 -3.93
C SER A 247 -0.15 35.69 -3.50
N ARG A 248 -1.46 35.77 -3.22
CA ARG A 248 -2.30 34.62 -2.85
C ARG A 248 -2.11 33.42 -3.80
N ARG A 249 -2.10 33.69 -5.12
CA ARG A 249 -1.90 32.62 -6.13
C ARG A 249 -0.54 31.93 -5.99
N ASN A 250 0.51 32.71 -5.73
CA ASN A 250 1.85 32.16 -5.53
C ASN A 250 1.91 31.31 -4.26
N ILE A 251 1.36 31.79 -3.14
CA ILE A 251 1.31 31.08 -1.87
C ILE A 251 0.58 29.75 -2.01
N VAL A 252 -0.64 29.75 -2.57
CA VAL A 252 -1.44 28.52 -2.76
C VAL A 252 -0.70 27.52 -3.65
N ARG A 253 -0.03 27.97 -4.72
CA ARG A 253 0.74 27.10 -5.60
C ARG A 253 1.96 26.50 -4.88
N ARG A 254 2.74 27.31 -4.15
CA ARG A 254 3.92 26.84 -3.37
C ARG A 254 3.49 25.87 -2.28
N PHE A 255 2.48 26.24 -1.50
CA PHE A 255 1.97 25.42 -0.42
C PHE A 255 1.50 24.06 -0.93
N LYS A 256 0.70 24.02 -2.01
CA LYS A 256 0.26 22.77 -2.64
C LYS A 256 1.42 21.95 -3.19
N LYS A 257 2.46 22.60 -3.74
CA LYS A 257 3.64 21.90 -4.25
C LYS A 257 4.39 21.17 -3.12
N GLU A 258 4.57 21.82 -1.98
CA GLU A 258 5.40 21.29 -0.88
C GLU A 258 4.59 20.35 0.06
N THR A 259 3.30 20.63 0.29
CA THR A 259 2.46 19.86 1.22
C THR A 259 1.55 18.84 0.51
N GLY A 260 1.41 18.92 -0.81
CA GLY A 260 0.49 18.10 -1.62
C GLY A 260 -0.94 18.66 -1.71
N ILE A 261 -1.38 19.51 -0.78
CA ILE A 261 -2.73 20.03 -0.68
C ILE A 261 -2.77 21.55 -0.52
N PRO A 262 -3.86 22.25 -0.90
CA PRO A 262 -3.96 23.68 -0.70
C PRO A 262 -4.12 24.06 0.78
N PRO A 263 -3.78 25.31 1.20
CA PRO A 263 -3.86 25.74 2.61
C PRO A 263 -5.22 25.55 3.28
N ILE A 264 -6.31 25.74 2.55
CA ILE A 264 -7.67 25.56 3.10
C ILE A 264 -7.96 24.09 3.45
N GLU A 265 -7.55 23.16 2.61
CA GLU A 265 -7.69 21.73 2.84
C GLU A 265 -6.79 21.27 3.99
N TYR A 266 -5.59 21.85 4.08
CA TYR A 266 -4.68 21.63 5.19
C TYR A 266 -5.32 22.04 6.53
N LEU A 267 -5.91 23.23 6.61
CA LEU A 267 -6.64 23.72 7.78
C LEU A 267 -7.81 22.78 8.16
N GLN A 268 -8.59 22.35 7.17
CA GLN A 268 -9.69 21.41 7.39
C GLN A 268 -9.22 20.09 7.96
N ASN A 269 -8.11 19.55 7.42
CA ASN A 269 -7.52 18.30 7.89
C ASN A 269 -6.99 18.43 9.33
N ILE A 270 -6.33 19.53 9.69
CA ILE A 270 -5.90 19.79 11.07
C ILE A 270 -7.09 19.80 12.02
N ARG A 271 -8.18 20.45 11.64
CA ARG A 271 -9.42 20.49 12.45
C ARG A 271 -10.04 19.11 12.64
N ILE A 272 -10.16 18.35 11.55
CA ILE A 272 -10.73 16.99 11.58
C ILE A 272 -9.89 16.08 12.47
N GLU A 273 -8.57 16.09 12.29
CA GLU A 273 -7.67 15.23 13.09
C GLU A 273 -7.68 15.63 14.57
N THR A 274 -7.79 16.92 14.87
CA THR A 274 -7.87 17.39 16.27
C THR A 274 -9.20 16.99 16.90
N ALA A 275 -10.32 17.17 16.19
CA ALA A 275 -11.63 16.74 16.66
C ALA A 275 -11.69 15.22 16.87
N ARG A 276 -11.14 14.43 15.92
CA ARG A 276 -11.03 12.98 16.03
C ARG A 276 -10.24 12.56 17.27
N ARG A 277 -9.06 13.15 17.49
CA ARG A 277 -8.23 12.87 18.66
C ARG A 277 -8.95 13.22 19.97
N GLN A 278 -9.66 14.33 20.02
CA GLN A 278 -10.46 14.71 21.19
C GLN A 278 -11.58 13.70 21.45
N LEU A 279 -12.29 13.23 20.42
CA LEU A 279 -13.33 12.21 20.57
C LEU A 279 -12.77 10.85 21.00
N GLU A 280 -11.59 10.48 20.53
CA GLU A 280 -10.91 9.23 20.92
C GLU A 280 -10.38 9.27 22.37
N GLN A 281 -9.94 10.44 22.84
CA GLN A 281 -9.33 10.61 24.17
C GLN A 281 -10.35 10.99 25.25
N THR A 282 -11.49 11.54 24.87
CA THR A 282 -12.55 11.94 25.80
C THR A 282 -13.80 11.14 25.46
N ASN A 283 -14.48 10.56 26.48
CA ASN A 283 -15.79 9.92 26.32
C ASN A 283 -16.90 10.96 26.01
N ILE A 284 -16.60 11.95 25.19
CA ILE A 284 -17.58 12.95 24.76
C ILE A 284 -18.48 12.32 23.71
N VAL A 285 -19.66 11.88 24.13
CA VAL A 285 -20.73 11.47 23.23
C VAL A 285 -21.16 12.72 22.46
N SER A 286 -21.04 12.71 21.13
CA SER A 286 -21.59 13.77 20.29
C SER A 286 -23.11 13.85 20.56
N GLN A 287 -23.55 14.92 21.19
CA GLN A 287 -25.00 15.20 21.28
C GLN A 287 -25.51 15.43 19.86
N LYS A 288 -26.56 14.67 19.50
CA LYS A 288 -27.30 14.80 18.24
C LYS A 288 -28.00 16.13 18.16
#